data_b9040e2df9a4585ad1d06d20c45a02cc
#
_entry.id   b9040e2df9a4585ad1d06d20c45a02cc
#
_cell.length_a   1.000
_cell.length_b   1.000
_cell.length_c   1.000
_cell.angle_alpha   90.00
_cell.angle_beta   90.00
_cell.angle_gamma   90.00
#
_symmetry.space_group_name_H-M   'P 1'
#
loop_
_entity.id
_entity.type
_entity.pdbx_description
1 polymer ?
#
loop_
_entity_poly.entity_id
_entity_poly.type
_entity_poly.pdbx_seq_one_letter_code
_entity_poly.pdbx_strand_id
1 'polypeptide(L)'
;MFSTSKKHGGRLLAAVGITALATTAAVVSVSASASGNAKQSWESPNSGPTPTVVLVHGAWADSSSWDQVVRLLQQDGYAVDVPPNPLRGLASDSAYLADYLHSVEGPIVLVGHSYGGAVITDAALGNTQVKALVYIDAFIPDEGQSVLELASAKPGSCLGGGGNPANVFNFVSFPGAPSGDYDLYAKIAPNSAYPGFADCLANDLPPSEGAVLGATQRPITLNALTEKSGPPAWKSVPSWSFIGTLDRVLPPAEQLVMSEHAGAHVTYGRASHLSMISDPEGVERVIERAADVAG
;
A
#
# COMPACT_ATOMS: atom_id res chain seq x y z
N MET A 1 -22.78 -8.24 61.84
CA MET A 1 -22.43 -9.08 63.02
C MET A 1 -20.94 -9.40 62.93
N PHE A 2 -20.22 -8.82 63.89
CA PHE A 2 -19.03 -9.29 64.58
C PHE A 2 -17.83 -9.79 63.77
N SER A 3 -16.58 -9.51 64.01
CA SER A 3 -15.89 -8.76 65.08
C SER A 3 -14.38 -8.91 64.83
N THR A 4 -13.70 -7.82 64.86
CA THR A 4 -12.35 -7.54 65.33
C THR A 4 -11.51 -8.68 65.93
N SER A 5 -10.20 -8.69 65.66
CA SER A 5 -9.21 -8.62 66.76
C SER A 5 -7.80 -8.24 66.31
N LYS A 6 -7.28 -7.19 66.94
CA LYS A 6 -5.86 -6.80 67.07
C LYS A 6 -5.11 -7.76 67.97
N LYS A 7 -3.82 -7.96 67.82
CA LYS A 7 -2.89 -8.02 68.96
C LYS A 7 -1.48 -7.56 68.60
N HIS A 8 -0.97 -6.75 69.49
CA HIS A 8 0.33 -6.10 69.63
C HIS A 8 1.38 -7.01 70.28
N GLY A 9 2.61 -6.61 70.14
CA GLY A 9 3.72 -6.94 71.05
C GLY A 9 4.99 -7.24 70.27
N GLY A 10 6.15 -6.73 70.48
CA GLY A 10 6.72 -5.95 71.58
C GLY A 10 8.22 -5.94 71.36
N ARG A 11 8.86 -4.87 71.75
CA ARG A 11 10.27 -4.46 71.67
C ARG A 11 11.25 -5.54 72.14
N LEU A 12 12.48 -5.52 71.55
CA LEU A 12 13.70 -5.49 72.39
C LEU A 12 14.86 -4.82 71.61
N LEU A 13 15.46 -3.86 72.28
CA LEU A 13 16.71 -3.16 71.91
C LEU A 13 17.90 -4.02 72.42
N ALA A 14 18.94 -4.12 71.59
CA ALA A 14 20.29 -4.38 72.09
C ALA A 14 21.30 -3.54 71.28
N ALA A 15 21.92 -2.59 71.91
CA ALA A 15 23.04 -1.81 71.42
C ALA A 15 24.33 -2.56 71.75
N VAL A 16 25.23 -2.75 70.76
CA VAL A 16 26.63 -2.99 71.02
C VAL A 16 27.44 -2.17 70.05
N GLY A 17 28.20 -1.27 70.61
CA GLY A 17 29.17 -0.46 69.87
C GLY A 17 30.47 -1.22 69.63
N ILE A 18 31.10 -1.02 68.51
CA ILE A 18 32.54 -1.31 68.31
C ILE A 18 33.13 -0.33 67.28
N THR A 19 34.05 0.47 67.75
CA THR A 19 35.26 1.10 67.22
C THR A 19 35.43 1.21 65.70
N ALA A 20 35.68 2.45 65.28
CA ALA A 20 36.18 2.89 63.98
C ALA A 20 37.62 2.37 63.70
N LEU A 21 37.80 1.82 62.54
CA LEU A 21 39.11 1.77 61.87
C LEU A 21 38.99 2.46 60.52
N ALA A 22 39.63 3.61 60.36
CA ALA A 22 39.73 4.34 59.12
C ALA A 22 40.73 3.65 58.20
N THR A 23 40.25 3.09 57.10
CA THR A 23 41.07 2.73 55.96
C THR A 23 40.70 3.63 54.77
N THR A 24 41.65 4.49 54.40
CA THR A 24 41.57 5.33 53.21
C THR A 24 41.64 4.43 51.97
N ALA A 25 40.50 4.20 51.34
CA ALA A 25 40.44 3.60 50.02
C ALA A 25 40.48 4.70 48.96
N ALA A 26 41.52 4.72 48.15
CA ALA A 26 41.59 5.57 46.97
C ALA A 26 40.52 5.17 45.98
N VAL A 27 39.54 6.03 45.72
CA VAL A 27 38.54 5.86 44.70
C VAL A 27 39.18 6.19 43.36
N VAL A 28 39.57 5.15 42.61
CA VAL A 28 39.89 5.28 41.19
C VAL A 28 38.56 5.39 40.43
N SER A 29 38.23 6.63 40.01
CA SER A 29 37.10 6.89 39.14
C SER A 29 37.41 6.35 37.74
N VAL A 30 36.96 5.17 37.41
CA VAL A 30 36.90 4.70 36.04
C VAL A 30 35.75 5.38 35.35
N SER A 31 36.04 6.42 34.56
CA SER A 31 35.05 7.01 33.63
C SER A 31 34.77 5.95 32.55
N ALA A 32 33.65 5.27 32.66
CA ALA A 32 33.10 4.48 31.58
C ALA A 32 32.64 5.44 30.49
N SER A 33 33.45 5.62 29.46
CA SER A 33 33.01 6.20 28.20
C SER A 33 31.96 5.26 27.62
N ALA A 34 30.67 5.64 27.71
CA ALA A 34 29.60 5.03 26.96
C ALA A 34 29.90 5.28 25.48
N SER A 35 30.50 4.29 24.82
CA SER A 35 30.52 4.23 23.36
C SER A 35 29.07 4.05 22.91
N GLY A 36 28.37 5.15 22.68
CA GLY A 36 27.14 5.14 21.94
C GLY A 36 27.50 4.59 20.53
N ASN A 37 26.99 3.41 20.19
CA ASN A 37 26.89 2.98 18.82
C ASN A 37 25.93 3.96 18.11
N ALA A 38 26.45 5.10 17.69
CA ALA A 38 25.84 5.85 16.61
C ALA A 38 25.92 4.91 15.39
N LYS A 39 24.78 4.41 14.92
CA LYS A 39 24.70 3.88 13.57
C LYS A 39 25.27 4.98 12.68
N GLN A 40 26.49 4.80 12.19
CA GLN A 40 27.00 5.60 11.11
C GLN A 40 26.10 5.33 9.92
N SER A 41 25.22 6.28 9.62
CA SER A 41 24.57 6.35 8.31
C SER A 41 25.71 6.48 7.30
N TRP A 42 25.92 5.45 6.52
CA TRP A 42 26.75 5.49 5.33
C TRP A 42 25.96 6.31 4.30
N GLU A 43 26.04 7.63 4.39
CA GLU A 43 25.63 8.48 3.28
C GLU A 43 26.56 8.14 2.12
N SER A 44 26.02 7.50 1.10
CA SER A 44 26.72 7.35 -0.18
C SER A 44 27.02 8.74 -0.73
N PRO A 45 28.27 9.03 -1.14
CA PRO A 45 28.67 10.38 -1.55
C PRO A 45 27.96 10.92 -2.80
N ASN A 46 27.00 10.21 -3.37
CA ASN A 46 26.29 10.49 -4.62
C ASN A 46 24.78 10.27 -4.56
N SER A 47 24.16 10.14 -3.40
CA SER A 47 22.70 10.07 -3.32
C SER A 47 22.12 11.48 -3.40
N GLY A 48 21.24 11.71 -4.38
CA GLY A 48 20.36 12.87 -4.44
C GLY A 48 19.41 12.91 -3.23
N PRO A 49 18.46 13.85 -3.18
CA PRO A 49 17.48 13.90 -2.11
C PRO A 49 16.61 12.62 -2.11
N THR A 50 16.35 12.06 -0.92
CA THR A 50 15.46 10.92 -0.75
C THR A 50 14.09 11.22 -1.37
N PRO A 51 13.56 10.37 -2.26
CA PRO A 51 12.29 10.65 -2.92
C PRO A 51 11.10 10.56 -1.95
N THR A 52 10.05 11.33 -2.22
CA THR A 52 8.74 11.12 -1.62
C THR A 52 8.04 9.96 -2.33
N VAL A 53 7.49 9.01 -1.56
CA VAL A 53 6.69 7.90 -2.10
C VAL A 53 5.23 8.30 -2.08
N VAL A 54 4.58 8.31 -3.24
CA VAL A 54 3.14 8.61 -3.37
C VAL A 54 2.39 7.35 -3.75
N LEU A 55 1.45 6.90 -2.89
CA LEU A 55 0.72 5.65 -3.00
C LEU A 55 -0.73 5.90 -3.43
N VAL A 56 -1.18 5.23 -4.49
CA VAL A 56 -2.51 5.42 -5.10
C VAL A 56 -3.27 4.10 -5.07
N HIS A 57 -4.39 4.07 -4.35
CA HIS A 57 -5.23 2.88 -4.21
C HIS A 57 -6.08 2.59 -5.47
N GLY A 58 -6.49 1.34 -5.63
CA GLY A 58 -7.37 0.90 -6.71
C GLY A 58 -8.86 0.97 -6.37
N ALA A 59 -9.68 0.33 -7.22
CA ALA A 59 -11.11 0.18 -7.03
C ALA A 59 -11.42 -0.61 -5.76
N TRP A 60 -12.57 -0.36 -5.15
CA TRP A 60 -13.09 -1.04 -3.94
C TRP A 60 -12.15 -0.98 -2.72
N ALA A 61 -11.12 -0.14 -2.77
CA ALA A 61 -10.18 0.15 -1.71
C ALA A 61 -10.18 1.65 -1.36
N ASP A 62 -9.41 2.02 -0.37
CA ASP A 62 -9.11 3.41 -0.02
C ASP A 62 -7.67 3.55 0.50
N SER A 63 -7.30 4.76 0.94
CA SER A 63 -5.95 5.05 1.42
C SER A 63 -5.49 4.17 2.57
N SER A 64 -6.41 3.64 3.42
CA SER A 64 -6.07 2.77 4.55
C SER A 64 -5.55 1.39 4.13
N SER A 65 -5.81 0.98 2.89
CA SER A 65 -5.25 -0.27 2.35
C SER A 65 -3.71 -0.27 2.29
N TRP A 66 -3.09 0.91 2.35
CA TRP A 66 -1.65 1.10 2.36
C TRP A 66 -1.01 1.20 3.76
N ASP A 67 -1.81 1.14 4.84
CA ASP A 67 -1.37 1.41 6.21
C ASP A 67 -0.09 0.67 6.63
N GLN A 68 0.07 -0.60 6.25
CA GLN A 68 1.26 -1.38 6.60
C GLN A 68 2.47 -0.93 5.80
N VAL A 69 2.32 -0.74 4.49
CA VAL A 69 3.39 -0.25 3.60
C VAL A 69 3.85 1.15 4.02
N VAL A 70 2.92 2.03 4.38
CA VAL A 70 3.25 3.37 4.93
C VAL A 70 4.14 3.27 6.15
N ARG A 71 3.79 2.39 7.12
CA ARG A 71 4.59 2.21 8.34
C ARG A 71 6.00 1.71 8.04
N LEU A 72 6.14 0.75 7.12
CA LEU A 72 7.41 0.20 6.73
C LEU A 72 8.28 1.28 6.08
N LEU A 73 7.81 1.93 5.04
CA LEU A 73 8.54 3.00 4.35
C LEU A 73 8.93 4.17 5.27
N GLN A 74 8.04 4.55 6.22
CA GLN A 74 8.36 5.58 7.21
C GLN A 74 9.44 5.13 8.20
N GLN A 75 9.49 3.83 8.56
CA GLN A 75 10.57 3.29 9.41
C GLN A 75 11.93 3.34 8.69
N ASP A 76 11.94 3.23 7.36
CA ASP A 76 13.15 3.33 6.54
C ASP A 76 13.48 4.78 6.13
N GLY A 77 12.68 5.74 6.60
CA GLY A 77 12.98 7.17 6.50
C GLY A 77 12.41 7.86 5.27
N TYR A 78 11.52 7.22 4.52
CA TYR A 78 10.83 7.87 3.40
C TYR A 78 9.72 8.82 3.87
N ALA A 79 9.55 9.94 3.18
CA ALA A 79 8.31 10.69 3.20
C ALA A 79 7.27 9.92 2.37
N VAL A 80 6.05 9.75 2.91
CA VAL A 80 5.00 8.94 2.26
C VAL A 80 3.69 9.70 2.27
N ASP A 81 3.10 9.83 1.10
CA ASP A 81 1.80 10.46 0.88
C ASP A 81 0.81 9.45 0.27
N VAL A 82 -0.44 9.49 0.71
CA VAL A 82 -1.49 8.59 0.23
C VAL A 82 -2.74 9.40 -0.14
N PRO A 83 -2.71 10.14 -1.27
CA PRO A 83 -3.87 10.92 -1.69
C PRO A 83 -5.06 10.01 -2.00
N PRO A 84 -6.30 10.45 -1.75
CA PRO A 84 -7.48 9.70 -2.13
C PRO A 84 -7.59 9.62 -3.66
N ASN A 85 -7.94 8.44 -4.17
CA ASN A 85 -8.30 8.25 -5.57
C ASN A 85 -9.83 8.39 -5.70
N PRO A 86 -10.37 9.33 -6.49
CA PRO A 86 -11.80 9.60 -6.53
C PRO A 86 -12.65 8.46 -7.09
N LEU A 87 -12.12 7.63 -7.99
CA LEU A 87 -12.78 6.49 -8.64
C LEU A 87 -14.01 6.90 -9.49
N ARG A 88 -13.92 8.04 -10.19
CA ARG A 88 -15.06 8.66 -10.95
C ARG A 88 -14.86 8.64 -12.46
N GLY A 89 -13.64 8.60 -12.97
CA GLY A 89 -13.28 8.58 -14.37
C GLY A 89 -11.77 8.62 -14.52
N LEU A 90 -11.21 7.86 -15.44
CA LEU A 90 -9.75 7.78 -15.59
C LEU A 90 -9.11 9.13 -15.83
N ALA A 91 -9.69 9.92 -16.75
CA ALA A 91 -9.19 11.25 -17.06
C ALA A 91 -9.29 12.22 -15.87
N SER A 92 -10.43 12.23 -15.15
CA SER A 92 -10.62 13.11 -13.99
C SER A 92 -9.77 12.72 -12.80
N ASP A 93 -9.62 11.41 -12.54
CA ASP A 93 -8.85 10.87 -11.43
C ASP A 93 -7.34 11.11 -11.67
N SER A 94 -6.90 10.94 -12.93
CA SER A 94 -5.52 11.23 -13.33
C SER A 94 -5.20 12.73 -13.25
N ALA A 95 -6.13 13.60 -13.67
CA ALA A 95 -5.97 15.04 -13.53
C ALA A 95 -5.89 15.47 -12.05
N TYR A 96 -6.76 14.93 -11.19
CA TYR A 96 -6.71 15.18 -9.76
C TYR A 96 -5.35 14.77 -9.15
N LEU A 97 -4.86 13.58 -9.52
CA LEU A 97 -3.54 13.12 -9.05
C LEU A 97 -2.41 13.99 -9.61
N ALA A 98 -2.46 14.37 -10.88
CA ALA A 98 -1.46 15.25 -11.49
C ALA A 98 -1.36 16.60 -10.76
N ASP A 99 -2.51 17.21 -10.43
CA ASP A 99 -2.56 18.45 -9.64
C ASP A 99 -1.96 18.24 -8.23
N TYR A 100 -2.24 17.10 -7.60
CA TYR A 100 -1.64 16.74 -6.32
C TYR A 100 -0.11 16.63 -6.43
N LEU A 101 0.40 15.92 -7.44
CA LEU A 101 1.85 15.73 -7.65
C LEU A 101 2.60 17.06 -7.85
N HIS A 102 1.96 18.09 -8.40
CA HIS A 102 2.55 19.42 -8.49
C HIS A 102 2.78 20.09 -7.13
N SER A 103 2.10 19.65 -6.07
CA SER A 103 2.29 20.16 -4.71
C SER A 103 3.39 19.43 -3.92
N VAL A 104 3.90 18.31 -4.45
CA VAL A 104 4.97 17.52 -3.83
C VAL A 104 6.32 18.04 -4.27
N GLU A 105 7.20 18.38 -3.32
CA GLU A 105 8.54 18.85 -3.63
C GLU A 105 9.55 17.69 -3.75
N GLY A 106 10.51 17.83 -4.67
CA GLY A 106 11.61 16.88 -4.86
C GLY A 106 11.25 15.70 -5.78
N PRO A 107 12.13 14.66 -5.83
CA PRO A 107 11.88 13.46 -6.61
C PRO A 107 10.73 12.64 -6.03
N ILE A 108 9.95 12.00 -6.91
CA ILE A 108 8.78 11.21 -6.55
C ILE A 108 8.93 9.77 -7.07
N VAL A 109 8.67 8.79 -6.21
CA VAL A 109 8.32 7.42 -6.59
C VAL A 109 6.81 7.30 -6.54
N LEU A 110 6.17 7.10 -7.69
CA LEU A 110 4.72 7.04 -7.79
C LEU A 110 4.24 5.59 -7.91
N VAL A 111 3.42 5.16 -6.96
CA VAL A 111 2.99 3.77 -6.81
C VAL A 111 1.50 3.65 -7.03
N GLY A 112 1.06 2.75 -7.90
CA GLY A 112 -0.36 2.49 -8.17
C GLY A 112 -0.73 1.03 -7.97
N HIS A 113 -1.81 0.78 -7.21
CA HIS A 113 -2.42 -0.53 -7.06
C HIS A 113 -3.63 -0.66 -7.99
N SER A 114 -3.74 -1.79 -8.70
CA SER A 114 -4.93 -2.12 -9.50
C SER A 114 -5.31 -0.99 -10.48
N TYR A 115 -6.54 -0.45 -10.42
CA TYR A 115 -6.98 0.72 -11.18
C TYR A 115 -6.08 1.95 -10.96
N GLY A 116 -5.50 2.09 -9.75
CA GLY A 116 -4.52 3.13 -9.46
C GLY A 116 -3.30 3.09 -10.39
N GLY A 117 -2.95 1.93 -10.96
CA GLY A 117 -1.91 1.80 -11.97
C GLY A 117 -2.25 2.53 -13.28
N ALA A 118 -3.49 2.45 -13.75
CA ALA A 118 -3.94 3.22 -14.90
C ALA A 118 -3.93 4.73 -14.59
N VAL A 119 -4.34 5.11 -13.38
CA VAL A 119 -4.32 6.52 -12.95
C VAL A 119 -2.90 7.09 -12.91
N ILE A 120 -1.92 6.36 -12.35
CA ILE A 120 -0.53 6.86 -12.32
C ILE A 120 0.12 6.89 -13.71
N THR A 121 -0.30 5.99 -14.60
CA THR A 121 0.17 5.94 -15.99
C THR A 121 -0.13 7.25 -16.72
N ASP A 122 -1.34 7.78 -16.56
CA ASP A 122 -1.75 9.04 -17.20
C ASP A 122 -1.29 10.26 -16.40
N ALA A 123 -1.39 10.23 -15.06
CA ALA A 123 -1.10 11.39 -14.20
C ALA A 123 0.39 11.80 -14.20
N ALA A 124 1.30 10.85 -14.39
CA ALA A 124 2.73 11.12 -14.39
C ALA A 124 3.25 11.74 -15.71
N LEU A 125 2.42 11.78 -16.76
CA LEU A 125 2.86 12.26 -18.07
C LEU A 125 3.37 13.71 -18.02
N GLY A 126 4.63 13.90 -18.41
CA GLY A 126 5.27 15.20 -18.43
C GLY A 126 5.70 15.77 -17.08
N ASN A 127 5.43 15.09 -15.97
CA ASN A 127 5.90 15.48 -14.64
C ASN A 127 7.37 15.04 -14.44
N THR A 128 8.30 16.00 -14.48
CA THR A 128 9.74 15.73 -14.37
C THR A 128 10.19 15.35 -12.95
N GLN A 129 9.34 15.52 -11.92
CA GLN A 129 9.63 15.11 -10.56
C GLN A 129 9.37 13.62 -10.35
N VAL A 130 8.49 13.00 -11.13
CA VAL A 130 8.26 11.55 -11.10
C VAL A 130 9.45 10.85 -11.73
N LYS A 131 10.20 10.09 -10.91
CA LYS A 131 11.44 9.40 -11.30
C LYS A 131 11.23 7.91 -11.51
N ALA A 132 10.20 7.35 -10.89
CA ALA A 132 9.88 5.94 -10.99
C ALA A 132 8.38 5.70 -10.89
N LEU A 133 7.88 4.71 -11.62
CA LEU A 133 6.52 4.18 -11.53
C LEU A 133 6.57 2.77 -10.95
N VAL A 134 5.71 2.49 -9.98
CA VAL A 134 5.61 1.15 -9.37
C VAL A 134 4.17 0.66 -9.46
N TYR A 135 3.99 -0.49 -10.07
CA TYR A 135 2.70 -1.11 -10.34
C TYR A 135 2.51 -2.32 -9.43
N ILE A 136 1.56 -2.27 -8.51
CA ILE A 136 1.26 -3.32 -7.55
C ILE A 136 -0.05 -4.00 -7.94
N ASP A 137 0.01 -5.25 -8.44
CA ASP A 137 -1.16 -5.98 -8.97
C ASP A 137 -2.02 -5.09 -9.90
N ALA A 138 -1.39 -4.36 -10.81
CA ALA A 138 -1.96 -3.16 -11.39
C ALA A 138 -2.14 -3.23 -12.91
N PHE A 139 -3.07 -2.41 -13.39
CA PHE A 139 -3.25 -2.15 -14.82
C PHE A 139 -2.17 -1.18 -15.31
N ILE A 140 -1.55 -1.52 -16.46
CA ILE A 140 -0.52 -0.73 -17.13
C ILE A 140 -0.97 -0.52 -18.59
N PRO A 141 -1.93 0.37 -18.84
CA PRO A 141 -2.48 0.59 -20.18
C PRO A 141 -1.47 1.25 -21.12
N ASP A 142 -1.57 0.92 -22.42
CA ASP A 142 -1.08 1.76 -23.50
C ASP A 142 -2.17 2.75 -23.93
N GLU A 143 -1.80 3.75 -24.72
CA GLU A 143 -2.73 4.74 -25.27
C GLU A 143 -3.93 4.07 -25.95
N GLY A 144 -5.12 4.49 -25.59
CA GLY A 144 -6.38 3.99 -26.15
C GLY A 144 -6.87 2.67 -25.57
N GLN A 145 -6.19 2.07 -24.58
CA GLN A 145 -6.70 0.91 -23.84
C GLN A 145 -7.53 1.36 -22.63
N SER A 146 -8.51 0.56 -22.23
CA SER A 146 -9.27 0.76 -21.00
C SER A 146 -8.99 -0.36 -20.00
N VAL A 147 -9.23 -0.08 -18.72
CA VAL A 147 -9.09 -1.06 -17.64
C VAL A 147 -9.98 -2.28 -17.88
N LEU A 148 -11.22 -2.07 -18.35
CA LEU A 148 -12.15 -3.16 -18.63
C LEU A 148 -11.67 -4.08 -19.77
N GLU A 149 -11.06 -3.53 -20.81
CA GLU A 149 -10.48 -4.34 -21.89
C GLU A 149 -9.32 -5.19 -21.37
N LEU A 150 -8.40 -4.60 -20.60
CA LEU A 150 -7.27 -5.31 -20.01
C LEU A 150 -7.71 -6.37 -18.99
N ALA A 151 -8.72 -6.07 -18.15
CA ALA A 151 -9.28 -7.06 -17.22
C ALA A 151 -9.90 -8.28 -17.92
N SER A 152 -10.29 -8.13 -19.18
CA SER A 152 -10.93 -9.15 -19.99
C SER A 152 -9.97 -9.83 -21.00
N ALA A 153 -8.73 -9.37 -21.12
CA ALA A 153 -7.78 -9.83 -22.15
C ALA A 153 -7.32 -11.27 -21.94
N LYS A 154 -7.23 -11.71 -20.68
CA LYS A 154 -6.92 -13.11 -20.35
C LYS A 154 -8.03 -13.75 -19.52
N PRO A 155 -8.28 -15.07 -19.69
CA PRO A 155 -9.23 -15.77 -18.83
C PRO A 155 -8.71 -15.89 -17.40
N GLY A 156 -9.63 -15.98 -16.43
CA GLY A 156 -9.31 -16.25 -15.04
C GLY A 156 -9.70 -15.15 -14.06
N SER A 157 -10.12 -13.97 -14.55
CA SER A 157 -10.66 -12.94 -13.68
C SER A 157 -12.00 -13.37 -13.03
N CYS A 158 -12.06 -13.28 -11.71
CA CYS A 158 -13.29 -13.52 -10.95
C CYS A 158 -14.36 -12.43 -11.16
N LEU A 159 -13.97 -11.27 -11.69
CA LEU A 159 -14.87 -10.16 -11.96
C LEU A 159 -15.68 -10.31 -13.26
N GLY A 160 -15.37 -11.33 -14.08
CA GLY A 160 -16.05 -11.57 -15.34
C GLY A 160 -17.51 -12.02 -15.22
N GLY A 161 -17.93 -12.50 -14.04
CA GLY A 161 -19.34 -12.86 -13.77
C GLY A 161 -19.94 -13.87 -14.72
N GLY A 162 -19.11 -14.71 -15.38
CA GLY A 162 -19.59 -15.66 -16.41
C GLY A 162 -20.16 -14.95 -17.65
N GLY A 163 -19.70 -13.75 -17.97
CA GLY A 163 -20.18 -12.92 -19.08
C GLY A 163 -21.36 -11.99 -18.71
N ASN A 164 -21.81 -12.01 -17.46
CA ASN A 164 -22.79 -11.07 -16.94
C ASN A 164 -22.26 -10.36 -15.69
N PRO A 165 -21.81 -9.10 -15.80
CA PRO A 165 -21.26 -8.36 -14.66
C PRO A 165 -22.23 -8.23 -13.46
N ALA A 166 -23.55 -8.27 -13.69
CA ALA A 166 -24.55 -8.24 -12.63
C ALA A 166 -24.49 -9.46 -11.69
N ASN A 167 -23.77 -10.52 -12.06
CA ASN A 167 -23.55 -11.66 -11.18
C ASN A 167 -22.54 -11.33 -10.05
N VAL A 168 -21.62 -10.40 -10.27
CA VAL A 168 -20.54 -10.04 -9.33
C VAL A 168 -20.61 -8.60 -8.83
N PHE A 169 -21.37 -7.71 -9.51
CA PHE A 169 -21.55 -6.31 -9.11
C PHE A 169 -23.00 -5.95 -8.79
N ASN A 170 -23.15 -5.04 -7.84
CA ASN A 170 -24.33 -4.22 -7.70
C ASN A 170 -24.11 -2.91 -8.45
N PHE A 171 -25.04 -2.57 -9.36
CA PHE A 171 -25.04 -1.32 -10.12
C PHE A 171 -25.92 -0.32 -9.38
N VAL A 172 -25.35 0.77 -8.89
CA VAL A 172 -26.02 1.77 -8.08
C VAL A 172 -25.99 3.12 -8.80
N SER A 173 -27.15 3.69 -9.10
CA SER A 173 -27.21 5.03 -9.67
C SER A 173 -26.78 6.07 -8.63
N PHE A 174 -26.10 7.13 -9.07
CA PHE A 174 -25.68 8.21 -8.19
C PHE A 174 -26.12 9.58 -8.75
N PRO A 175 -26.34 10.60 -7.89
CA PRO A 175 -26.74 11.93 -8.34
C PRO A 175 -25.69 12.57 -9.27
N GLY A 176 -26.16 13.09 -10.41
CA GLY A 176 -25.27 13.69 -11.42
C GLY A 176 -24.58 12.69 -12.35
N ALA A 177 -24.87 11.38 -12.22
CA ALA A 177 -24.30 10.37 -13.11
C ALA A 177 -24.66 10.66 -14.57
N PRO A 178 -23.69 10.58 -15.51
CA PRO A 178 -24.00 10.52 -16.93
C PRO A 178 -24.94 9.35 -17.25
N SER A 179 -25.68 9.45 -18.34
CA SER A 179 -26.57 8.35 -18.76
C SER A 179 -25.74 7.09 -19.03
N GLY A 180 -26.11 6.00 -18.36
CA GLY A 180 -25.42 4.71 -18.49
C GLY A 180 -24.25 4.52 -17.55
N ASP A 181 -23.90 5.49 -16.71
CA ASP A 181 -22.89 5.33 -15.68
C ASP A 181 -23.51 4.93 -14.33
N TYR A 182 -22.78 4.11 -13.58
CA TYR A 182 -23.19 3.53 -12.29
C TYR A 182 -21.98 3.39 -11.36
N ASP A 183 -22.22 3.53 -10.07
CA ASP A 183 -21.32 3.02 -9.03
C ASP A 183 -21.38 1.49 -9.00
N LEU A 184 -20.22 0.86 -9.14
CA LEU A 184 -20.07 -0.59 -9.09
C LEU A 184 -19.57 -1.00 -7.71
N TYR A 185 -20.40 -1.72 -6.98
CA TYR A 185 -20.02 -2.38 -5.73
C TYR A 185 -19.78 -3.86 -6.00
N ALA A 186 -18.60 -4.39 -5.66
CA ALA A 186 -18.36 -5.82 -5.71
C ALA A 186 -19.26 -6.53 -4.68
N LYS A 187 -19.98 -7.58 -5.09
CA LYS A 187 -20.88 -8.31 -4.19
C LYS A 187 -20.08 -9.04 -3.10
N ILE A 188 -20.52 -8.90 -1.85
CA ILE A 188 -19.86 -9.55 -0.71
C ILE A 188 -20.05 -11.07 -0.76
N ALA A 189 -21.28 -11.51 -1.06
CA ALA A 189 -21.62 -12.93 -1.21
C ALA A 189 -22.70 -13.06 -2.31
N PRO A 190 -22.32 -13.11 -3.60
CA PRO A 190 -23.30 -13.05 -4.68
C PRO A 190 -24.16 -14.32 -4.77
N ASN A 191 -23.55 -15.49 -4.78
CA ASN A 191 -24.16 -16.83 -4.67
C ASN A 191 -23.07 -17.90 -4.78
N SER A 192 -23.44 -19.18 -4.66
CA SER A 192 -22.48 -20.28 -4.72
C SER A 192 -21.78 -20.49 -6.10
N ALA A 193 -22.27 -19.85 -7.16
CA ALA A 193 -21.72 -19.98 -8.52
C ALA A 193 -20.62 -18.94 -8.82
N TYR A 194 -20.57 -17.83 -8.06
CA TYR A 194 -19.61 -16.75 -8.28
C TYR A 194 -18.95 -16.35 -6.95
N PRO A 195 -17.64 -16.05 -6.95
CA PRO A 195 -16.94 -15.64 -5.74
C PRO A 195 -17.45 -14.29 -5.24
N GLY A 196 -17.46 -14.09 -3.93
CA GLY A 196 -17.69 -12.80 -3.30
C GLY A 196 -16.41 -11.96 -3.24
N PHE A 197 -16.53 -10.76 -2.67
CA PHE A 197 -15.40 -9.84 -2.51
C PHE A 197 -14.18 -10.51 -1.89
N ALA A 198 -14.34 -11.18 -0.74
CA ALA A 198 -13.22 -11.81 -0.02
C ALA A 198 -12.55 -12.91 -0.87
N ASP A 199 -13.35 -13.79 -1.51
CA ASP A 199 -12.81 -14.89 -2.31
C ASP A 199 -12.13 -14.41 -3.60
N CYS A 200 -12.46 -13.21 -4.06
CA CYS A 200 -11.96 -12.62 -5.29
C CYS A 200 -10.73 -11.73 -5.05
N LEU A 201 -10.85 -10.72 -4.17
CA LEU A 201 -9.82 -9.71 -3.96
C LEU A 201 -8.85 -10.07 -2.83
N ALA A 202 -9.33 -10.77 -1.79
CA ALA A 202 -8.64 -10.99 -0.52
C ALA A 202 -8.52 -12.50 -0.18
N ASN A 203 -8.33 -13.34 -1.19
CA ASN A 203 -8.41 -14.79 -1.05
C ASN A 203 -7.25 -15.43 -0.26
N ASP A 204 -6.27 -14.68 0.15
CA ASP A 204 -5.17 -15.09 1.04
C ASP A 204 -5.22 -14.41 2.42
N LEU A 205 -6.17 -13.51 2.65
CA LEU A 205 -6.39 -12.87 3.95
C LEU A 205 -7.34 -13.71 4.83
N PRO A 206 -7.31 -13.52 6.16
CA PRO A 206 -8.31 -14.10 7.05
C PRO A 206 -9.74 -13.72 6.61
N PRO A 207 -10.72 -14.65 6.63
CA PRO A 207 -12.10 -14.36 6.20
C PRO A 207 -12.75 -13.16 6.91
N SER A 208 -12.42 -12.94 8.18
CA SER A 208 -12.91 -11.78 8.95
C SER A 208 -12.39 -10.45 8.40
N GLU A 209 -11.15 -10.41 7.95
CA GLU A 209 -10.53 -9.23 7.33
C GLU A 209 -11.13 -8.96 5.95
N GLY A 210 -11.22 -9.99 5.11
CA GLY A 210 -11.89 -9.88 3.82
C GLY A 210 -13.36 -9.42 3.94
N ALA A 211 -14.06 -9.82 5.00
CA ALA A 211 -15.42 -9.36 5.27
C ALA A 211 -15.49 -7.86 5.64
N VAL A 212 -14.52 -7.36 6.43
CA VAL A 212 -14.42 -5.92 6.75
C VAL A 212 -14.11 -5.12 5.50
N LEU A 213 -13.10 -5.51 4.72
CA LEU A 213 -12.72 -4.85 3.47
C LEU A 213 -13.90 -4.79 2.48
N GLY A 214 -14.64 -5.89 2.34
CA GLY A 214 -15.85 -5.92 1.51
C GLY A 214 -16.96 -4.99 2.00
N ALA A 215 -17.14 -4.86 3.32
CA ALA A 215 -18.16 -4.01 3.91
C ALA A 215 -17.83 -2.50 3.82
N THR A 216 -16.54 -2.16 3.82
CA THR A 216 -16.05 -0.78 3.79
C THR A 216 -15.60 -0.33 2.39
N GLN A 217 -15.76 -1.17 1.37
CA GLN A 217 -15.34 -0.91 0.00
C GLN A 217 -15.87 0.42 -0.54
N ARG A 218 -15.05 1.13 -1.31
CA ARG A 218 -15.47 2.32 -2.06
C ARG A 218 -15.82 1.92 -3.50
N PRO A 219 -16.99 2.32 -4.02
CA PRO A 219 -17.38 1.98 -5.38
C PRO A 219 -16.50 2.70 -6.40
N ILE A 220 -16.32 2.08 -7.55
CA ILE A 220 -15.79 2.71 -8.75
C ILE A 220 -16.90 2.89 -9.76
N THR A 221 -16.87 3.95 -10.56
CA THR A 221 -17.84 4.13 -11.63
C THR A 221 -17.54 3.21 -12.82
N LEU A 222 -18.57 2.85 -13.57
CA LEU A 222 -18.42 2.11 -14.82
C LEU A 222 -17.57 2.93 -15.82
N ASN A 223 -17.78 4.25 -15.84
CA ASN A 223 -16.99 5.17 -16.69
C ASN A 223 -15.50 5.06 -16.42
N ALA A 224 -15.08 5.03 -15.15
CA ALA A 224 -13.65 4.89 -14.80
C ALA A 224 -13.01 3.60 -15.35
N LEU A 225 -13.78 2.53 -15.48
CA LEU A 225 -13.28 1.26 -16.06
C LEU A 225 -13.29 1.24 -17.58
N THR A 226 -14.14 2.02 -18.23
CA THR A 226 -14.34 2.01 -19.69
C THR A 226 -13.65 3.15 -20.42
N GLU A 227 -13.29 4.22 -19.73
CA GLU A 227 -12.51 5.32 -20.29
C GLU A 227 -11.17 4.84 -20.82
N LYS A 228 -10.74 5.48 -21.92
CA LYS A 228 -9.47 5.14 -22.58
C LYS A 228 -8.33 5.92 -21.95
N SER A 229 -7.21 5.24 -21.68
CA SER A 229 -5.96 5.83 -21.25
C SER A 229 -5.39 6.76 -22.32
N GLY A 230 -4.78 7.84 -21.88
CA GLY A 230 -3.99 8.74 -22.71
C GLY A 230 -2.60 8.18 -23.05
N PRO A 231 -1.69 9.02 -23.58
CA PRO A 231 -0.30 8.63 -23.78
C PRO A 231 0.36 8.24 -22.44
N PRO A 232 0.96 7.04 -22.34
CA PRO A 232 1.40 6.52 -21.06
C PRO A 232 2.78 7.07 -20.64
N ALA A 233 2.93 7.41 -19.36
CA ALA A 233 4.18 7.93 -18.79
C ALA A 233 5.30 6.88 -18.74
N TRP A 234 4.99 5.58 -18.68
CA TRP A 234 5.98 4.51 -18.65
C TRP A 234 6.87 4.45 -19.91
N LYS A 235 6.49 5.10 -21.02
CA LYS A 235 7.36 5.25 -22.20
C LYS A 235 8.61 6.11 -21.92
N SER A 236 8.60 6.92 -20.87
CA SER A 236 9.69 7.84 -20.52
C SER A 236 10.16 7.74 -19.06
N VAL A 237 9.39 7.07 -18.19
CA VAL A 237 9.70 6.91 -16.76
C VAL A 237 10.00 5.43 -16.47
N PRO A 238 11.14 5.09 -15.84
CA PRO A 238 11.46 3.73 -15.45
C PRO A 238 10.36 3.13 -14.58
N SER A 239 10.06 1.84 -14.79
CA SER A 239 8.90 1.19 -14.18
C SER A 239 9.27 -0.13 -13.49
N TRP A 240 8.58 -0.43 -12.39
CA TRP A 240 8.65 -1.67 -11.62
C TRP A 240 7.26 -2.25 -11.46
N SER A 241 7.19 -3.57 -11.35
CA SER A 241 5.92 -4.29 -11.18
C SER A 241 6.07 -5.37 -10.10
N PHE A 242 5.10 -5.42 -9.19
CA PHE A 242 4.87 -6.54 -8.27
C PHE A 242 3.64 -7.29 -8.72
N ILE A 243 3.78 -8.60 -8.94
CA ILE A 243 2.71 -9.48 -9.40
C ILE A 243 2.38 -10.50 -8.33
N GLY A 244 1.20 -10.41 -7.75
CA GLY A 244 0.65 -11.37 -6.80
C GLY A 244 0.25 -12.67 -7.52
N THR A 245 0.92 -13.78 -7.23
CA THR A 245 0.70 -15.05 -7.92
C THR A 245 -0.64 -15.74 -7.60
N LEU A 246 -1.36 -15.24 -6.60
CA LEU A 246 -2.69 -15.69 -6.19
C LEU A 246 -3.79 -14.72 -6.62
N ASP A 247 -3.46 -13.67 -7.39
CA ASP A 247 -4.42 -12.68 -7.85
C ASP A 247 -5.51 -13.31 -8.72
N ARG A 248 -6.77 -13.13 -8.30
CA ARG A 248 -7.97 -13.60 -9.00
C ARG A 248 -8.76 -12.48 -9.67
N VAL A 249 -8.37 -11.24 -9.45
CA VAL A 249 -8.99 -10.05 -10.08
C VAL A 249 -8.33 -9.79 -11.42
N LEU A 250 -7.02 -9.56 -11.40
CA LEU A 250 -6.20 -9.36 -12.58
C LEU A 250 -5.24 -10.56 -12.74
N PRO A 251 -5.52 -11.48 -13.65
CA PRO A 251 -4.72 -12.70 -13.76
C PRO A 251 -3.21 -12.38 -13.88
N PRO A 252 -2.33 -13.09 -13.14
CA PRO A 252 -0.88 -12.84 -13.19
C PRO A 252 -0.27 -12.88 -14.60
N ALA A 253 -0.85 -13.70 -15.48
CA ALA A 253 -0.44 -13.77 -16.88
C ALA A 253 -0.74 -12.50 -17.67
N GLU A 254 -1.80 -11.76 -17.33
CA GLU A 254 -2.09 -10.46 -17.94
C GLU A 254 -1.22 -9.37 -17.36
N GLN A 255 -1.01 -9.36 -16.05
CA GLN A 255 -0.07 -8.44 -15.40
C GLN A 255 1.33 -8.56 -16.01
N LEU A 256 1.81 -9.80 -16.27
CA LEU A 256 3.10 -10.02 -16.89
C LEU A 256 3.15 -9.41 -18.30
N VAL A 257 2.13 -9.64 -19.13
CA VAL A 257 2.08 -9.09 -20.51
C VAL A 257 2.16 -7.57 -20.49
N MET A 258 1.38 -6.92 -19.63
CA MET A 258 1.42 -5.45 -19.49
C MET A 258 2.77 -4.95 -18.96
N SER A 259 3.33 -5.64 -17.97
CA SER A 259 4.64 -5.28 -17.38
C SER A 259 5.78 -5.41 -18.38
N GLU A 260 5.82 -6.49 -19.17
CA GLU A 260 6.81 -6.70 -20.23
C GLU A 260 6.67 -5.66 -21.34
N HIS A 261 5.42 -5.32 -21.71
CA HIS A 261 5.16 -4.29 -22.72
C HIS A 261 5.65 -2.91 -22.27
N ALA A 262 5.45 -2.58 -20.99
CA ALA A 262 5.94 -1.34 -20.39
C ALA A 262 7.46 -1.35 -20.07
N GLY A 263 8.15 -2.47 -20.27
CA GLY A 263 9.57 -2.61 -19.93
C GLY A 263 9.83 -2.57 -18.43
N ALA A 264 8.85 -2.93 -17.59
CA ALA A 264 8.95 -2.86 -16.15
C ALA A 264 9.83 -3.98 -15.57
N HIS A 265 10.53 -3.69 -14.48
CA HIS A 265 11.24 -4.68 -13.67
C HIS A 265 10.25 -5.51 -12.85
N VAL A 266 10.06 -6.77 -13.24
CA VAL A 266 9.03 -7.64 -12.63
C VAL A 266 9.55 -8.34 -11.38
N THR A 267 8.74 -8.32 -10.32
CA THR A 267 8.90 -9.09 -9.09
C THR A 267 7.61 -9.87 -8.81
N TYR A 268 7.72 -11.10 -8.33
CA TYR A 268 6.58 -11.92 -7.94
C TYR A 268 6.50 -12.07 -6.43
N GLY A 269 5.27 -12.01 -5.88
CA GLY A 269 4.96 -12.37 -4.50
C GLY A 269 3.87 -13.45 -4.44
N ARG A 270 3.83 -14.20 -3.33
CA ARG A 270 2.73 -15.14 -3.08
C ARG A 270 1.60 -14.41 -2.36
N ALA A 271 0.93 -13.53 -3.07
CA ALA A 271 -0.12 -12.65 -2.57
C ALA A 271 -1.35 -12.66 -3.49
N SER A 272 -2.51 -12.30 -2.94
CA SER A 272 -3.75 -12.02 -3.67
C SER A 272 -3.72 -10.64 -4.33
N HIS A 273 -4.87 -10.15 -4.83
CA HIS A 273 -4.97 -8.82 -5.44
C HIS A 273 -4.68 -7.66 -4.47
N LEU A 274 -4.80 -7.88 -3.16
CA LEU A 274 -4.50 -6.88 -2.12
C LEU A 274 -3.13 -7.14 -1.49
N SER A 275 -2.09 -7.29 -2.32
CA SER A 275 -0.74 -7.64 -1.84
C SER A 275 -0.15 -6.59 -0.90
N MET A 276 -0.53 -5.32 -0.99
CA MET A 276 -0.13 -4.30 -0.03
C MET A 276 -0.66 -4.56 1.40
N ILE A 277 -1.65 -5.47 1.55
CA ILE A 277 -2.17 -5.92 2.85
C ILE A 277 -1.59 -7.30 3.22
N SER A 278 -1.49 -8.24 2.25
CA SER A 278 -1.09 -9.62 2.52
C SER A 278 0.42 -9.89 2.46
N ASP A 279 1.19 -9.09 1.72
CA ASP A 279 2.66 -9.13 1.62
C ASP A 279 3.26 -7.71 1.59
N PRO A 280 3.00 -6.88 2.65
CA PRO A 280 3.45 -5.49 2.66
C PRO A 280 4.96 -5.35 2.56
N GLU A 281 5.75 -6.27 3.13
CA GLU A 281 7.20 -6.27 3.02
C GLU A 281 7.68 -6.60 1.59
N GLY A 282 6.93 -7.44 0.86
CA GLY A 282 7.21 -7.72 -0.54
C GLY A 282 6.99 -6.50 -1.42
N VAL A 283 5.91 -5.78 -1.16
CA VAL A 283 5.56 -4.54 -1.84
C VAL A 283 6.56 -3.43 -1.51
N GLU A 284 6.89 -3.22 -0.23
CA GLU A 284 7.91 -2.26 0.21
C GLU A 284 9.23 -2.45 -0.54
N ARG A 285 9.79 -3.67 -0.55
CA ARG A 285 11.06 -3.96 -1.23
C ARG A 285 11.06 -3.59 -2.72
N VAL A 286 9.93 -3.66 -3.41
CA VAL A 286 9.85 -3.23 -4.81
C VAL A 286 9.85 -1.71 -4.90
N ILE A 287 9.18 -1.02 -3.98
CA ILE A 287 9.16 0.44 -3.90
C ILE A 287 10.58 0.96 -3.60
N GLU A 288 11.30 0.36 -2.64
CA GLU A 288 12.68 0.73 -2.31
C GLU A 288 13.63 0.60 -3.50
N ARG A 289 13.55 -0.52 -4.26
CA ARG A 289 14.35 -0.68 -5.48
C ARG A 289 14.08 0.40 -6.52
N ALA A 290 12.86 0.87 -6.60
CA ALA A 290 12.52 1.99 -7.47
C ALA A 290 13.05 3.31 -6.91
N ALA A 291 13.05 3.49 -5.59
CA ALA A 291 13.57 4.67 -4.90
C ALA A 291 15.09 4.79 -5.02
N ASP A 292 15.82 3.67 -4.97
CA ASP A 292 17.29 3.63 -5.15
C ASP A 292 17.74 4.21 -6.52
N VAL A 293 16.88 4.15 -7.52
CA VAL A 293 17.15 4.67 -8.87
C VAL A 293 16.63 6.10 -9.04
N ALA A 294 15.70 6.52 -8.19
CA ALA A 294 15.03 7.82 -8.25
C ALA A 294 15.79 8.94 -7.54
N GLY A 295 16.70 8.59 -6.59
CA GLY A 295 17.47 9.50 -5.73
C GLY A 295 18.81 9.98 -6.29
#